data_2535fb98d0c9521828d651cb6964795b
#
_entry.id   2535fb98d0c9521828d651cb6964795b
#
_cell.length_a   1.000
_cell.length_b   1.000
_cell.length_c   1.000
_cell.angle_alpha   90.00
_cell.angle_beta   90.00
_cell.angle_gamma   90.00
#
_symmetry.space_group_name_H-M   'P 1'
#
loop_
_entity.id
_entity.type
_entity.pdbx_description
1 polymer ?
#
loop_
_entity_poly.entity_id
_entity_poly.type
_entity_poly.pdbx_seq_one_letter_code
_entity_poly.pdbx_strand_id
1 'polypeptide(L)'
;SALRQLVNEQHDLGYSSPNPLEFLSDQSRKHFREIIEYLDMSETPYEIDPKMLGHHECYSDALFSIDINDEDAPITIHGGRFDEFAHRNTRTKIPAVGAVVTLKNTKTPARLPRHKSATPSVYVVHLGFGPKIRSLMLIDELRKVGIPVMHDLANDSLSAQLRDAEKKNVAYTIIVGQKEFVENSLILRDMHARNQETIDTDSVIKKLKRKKSI
;
A
#
# COMPACT_ATOMS: atom_id res chain seq x y z
N SER A 1 11.78 -24.35 1.38
CA SER A 1 10.58 -25.16 1.59
C SER A 1 10.49 -26.26 0.53
N ALA A 2 9.70 -27.29 0.76
CA ALA A 2 9.55 -28.44 -0.14
C ALA A 2 9.14 -28.01 -1.57
N LEU A 3 8.32 -26.99 -1.71
CA LEU A 3 7.86 -26.45 -3.00
C LEU A 3 9.02 -25.84 -3.81
N ARG A 4 9.93 -25.14 -3.14
CA ARG A 4 11.12 -24.55 -3.76
C ARG A 4 12.10 -25.63 -4.25
N GLN A 5 12.24 -26.69 -3.48
CA GLN A 5 13.09 -27.82 -3.84
C GLN A 5 12.52 -28.58 -5.04
N LEU A 6 11.20 -28.84 -5.06
CA LEU A 6 10.48 -29.43 -6.19
C LEU A 6 10.59 -28.59 -7.48
N VAL A 7 10.44 -27.27 -7.40
CA VAL A 7 10.55 -26.39 -8.56
C VAL A 7 11.97 -26.35 -9.11
N ASN A 8 12.99 -26.31 -8.25
CA ASN A 8 14.39 -26.35 -8.67
C ASN A 8 14.78 -27.70 -9.28
N GLU A 9 14.37 -28.81 -8.66
CA GLU A 9 14.66 -30.17 -9.16
C GLU A 9 13.96 -30.44 -10.51
N GLN A 10 12.76 -29.93 -10.73
CA GLN A 10 12.05 -30.13 -12.00
C GLN A 10 12.59 -29.23 -13.13
N HIS A 11 13.13 -28.05 -12.81
CA HIS A 11 13.75 -27.17 -13.80
C HIS A 11 15.03 -27.81 -14.39
N ASP A 12 15.80 -28.50 -13.57
CA ASP A 12 17.02 -29.21 -13.99
C ASP A 12 16.70 -30.47 -14.81
N LEU A 13 15.50 -31.06 -14.68
CA LEU A 13 15.08 -32.25 -15.39
C LEU A 13 14.23 -31.98 -16.65
N GLY A 14 14.02 -30.71 -17.03
CA GLY A 14 13.26 -30.32 -18.23
C GLY A 14 11.74 -30.54 -18.12
N TYR A 15 11.19 -30.80 -16.93
CA TYR A 15 9.76 -30.88 -16.70
C TYR A 15 9.15 -29.50 -16.47
N SER A 16 7.89 -29.30 -16.90
CA SER A 16 7.14 -28.08 -16.60
C SER A 16 6.92 -27.97 -15.08
N SER A 17 7.47 -26.92 -14.47
CA SER A 17 7.23 -26.64 -13.05
C SER A 17 5.75 -26.44 -12.78
N PRO A 18 5.19 -27.03 -11.71
CA PRO A 18 3.80 -26.78 -11.35
C PRO A 18 3.59 -25.29 -11.07
N ASN A 19 2.46 -24.75 -11.52
CA ASN A 19 2.10 -23.37 -11.28
C ASN A 19 1.76 -23.17 -9.78
N PRO A 20 2.55 -22.39 -9.00
CA PRO A 20 2.30 -22.20 -7.57
C PRO A 20 0.92 -21.59 -7.27
N LEU A 21 0.31 -20.88 -8.22
CA LEU A 21 -1.02 -20.28 -8.04
C LEU A 21 -2.13 -21.33 -7.92
N GLU A 22 -1.93 -22.54 -8.41
CA GLU A 22 -2.89 -23.65 -8.28
C GLU A 22 -2.96 -24.21 -6.85
N PHE A 23 -1.90 -24.01 -6.07
CA PHE A 23 -1.75 -24.53 -4.70
C PHE A 23 -2.04 -23.50 -3.60
N LEU A 24 -2.53 -22.34 -3.96
CA LEU A 24 -2.90 -21.32 -3.00
C LEU A 24 -4.11 -21.77 -2.17
N SER A 25 -4.05 -21.53 -0.85
CA SER A 25 -5.23 -21.62 0.01
C SER A 25 -6.29 -20.62 -0.44
N ASP A 26 -7.56 -20.83 -0.07
CA ASP A 26 -8.63 -19.90 -0.40
C ASP A 26 -8.36 -18.50 0.16
N GLN A 27 -7.77 -18.41 1.34
CA GLN A 27 -7.38 -17.16 1.97
C GLN A 27 -6.28 -16.45 1.19
N SER A 28 -5.20 -17.15 0.82
CA SER A 28 -4.10 -16.57 0.03
C SER A 28 -4.57 -16.16 -1.37
N ARG A 29 -5.46 -16.96 -1.98
CA ARG A 29 -6.06 -16.65 -3.28
C ARG A 29 -6.93 -15.39 -3.22
N LYS A 30 -7.74 -15.25 -2.16
CA LYS A 30 -8.54 -14.04 -1.93
C LYS A 30 -7.64 -12.82 -1.76
N HIS A 31 -6.62 -12.91 -0.92
CA HIS A 31 -5.67 -11.83 -0.68
C HIS A 31 -4.92 -11.43 -1.94
N PHE A 32 -4.45 -12.41 -2.74
CA PHE A 32 -3.78 -12.12 -4.00
C PHE A 32 -4.71 -11.40 -4.99
N ARG A 33 -5.98 -11.83 -5.08
CA ARG A 33 -6.99 -11.15 -5.91
C ARG A 33 -7.20 -9.70 -5.48
N GLU A 34 -7.29 -9.42 -4.17
CA GLU A 34 -7.41 -8.06 -3.65
C GLU A 34 -6.22 -7.17 -4.03
N ILE A 35 -5.01 -7.73 -4.08
CA ILE A 35 -3.82 -6.99 -4.57
C ILE A 35 -3.97 -6.67 -6.06
N ILE A 36 -4.37 -7.63 -6.88
CA ILE A 36 -4.57 -7.42 -8.32
C ILE A 36 -5.66 -6.38 -8.58
N GLU A 37 -6.81 -6.47 -7.91
CA GLU A 37 -7.88 -5.48 -8.00
C GLU A 37 -7.39 -4.06 -7.65
N TYR A 38 -6.50 -3.93 -6.65
CA TYR A 38 -5.89 -2.65 -6.31
C TYR A 38 -4.98 -2.13 -7.44
N LEU A 39 -4.13 -2.99 -8.01
CA LEU A 39 -3.24 -2.62 -9.11
C LEU A 39 -4.03 -2.20 -10.35
N ASP A 40 -5.09 -2.93 -10.70
CA ASP A 40 -5.99 -2.60 -11.81
C ASP A 40 -6.69 -1.24 -11.59
N MET A 41 -7.26 -1.00 -10.42
CA MET A 41 -7.94 0.25 -10.10
C MET A 41 -6.99 1.45 -10.05
N SER A 42 -5.73 1.23 -9.68
CA SER A 42 -4.68 2.27 -9.63
C SER A 42 -3.96 2.46 -10.97
N GLU A 43 -4.37 1.71 -12.01
CA GLU A 43 -3.73 1.71 -13.34
C GLU A 43 -2.22 1.43 -13.26
N THR A 44 -1.80 0.66 -12.24
CA THR A 44 -0.40 0.28 -12.06
C THR A 44 -0.09 -0.92 -12.92
N PRO A 45 0.82 -0.83 -13.90
CA PRO A 45 1.17 -1.95 -14.75
C PRO A 45 1.87 -3.05 -13.94
N TYR A 46 1.49 -4.30 -14.17
CA TYR A 46 2.10 -5.45 -13.52
C TYR A 46 2.09 -6.66 -14.46
N GLU A 47 2.95 -7.61 -14.14
CA GLU A 47 3.00 -8.94 -14.75
C GLU A 47 2.95 -9.99 -13.64
N ILE A 48 2.19 -11.06 -13.84
CA ILE A 48 2.14 -12.19 -12.92
C ILE A 48 3.19 -13.21 -13.35
N ASP A 49 4.26 -13.34 -12.57
CA ASP A 49 5.28 -14.36 -12.80
C ASP A 49 5.11 -15.54 -11.82
N PRO A 50 4.54 -16.67 -12.28
CA PRO A 50 4.37 -17.86 -11.45
C PRO A 50 5.71 -18.54 -11.08
N LYS A 51 6.81 -18.17 -11.74
CA LYS A 51 8.15 -18.71 -11.47
C LYS A 51 8.92 -17.88 -10.45
N MET A 52 8.38 -16.73 -10.05
CA MET A 52 9.02 -15.89 -9.04
C MET A 52 9.01 -16.61 -7.69
N LEU A 53 10.17 -17.09 -7.29
CA LEU A 53 10.42 -17.67 -5.98
C LEU A 53 11.20 -16.66 -5.14
N GLY A 54 10.71 -16.36 -3.95
CA GLY A 54 11.41 -15.45 -3.04
C GLY A 54 12.82 -15.95 -2.73
N HIS A 55 13.79 -15.07 -2.82
CA HIS A 55 15.19 -15.39 -2.49
C HIS A 55 15.40 -15.77 -1.02
N HIS A 56 14.43 -15.42 -0.17
CA HIS A 56 14.49 -15.67 1.27
C HIS A 56 13.32 -16.54 1.73
N GLU A 57 13.59 -17.50 2.60
CA GLU A 57 12.56 -18.38 3.21
C GLU A 57 11.60 -17.63 4.16
N CYS A 58 11.79 -16.33 4.33
CA CYS A 58 10.96 -15.52 5.20
C CYS A 58 9.64 -15.09 4.57
N TYR A 59 9.51 -15.11 3.24
CA TYR A 59 8.31 -14.65 2.56
C TYR A 59 7.15 -15.62 2.69
N SER A 60 5.96 -15.06 2.88
CA SER A 60 4.67 -15.74 2.88
C SER A 60 3.70 -14.99 1.96
N ASP A 61 2.78 -15.70 1.32
CA ASP A 61 1.74 -15.18 0.42
C ASP A 61 2.26 -14.42 -0.81
N ALA A 62 2.34 -13.08 -0.76
CA ALA A 62 2.65 -12.25 -1.92
C ALA A 62 4.12 -11.84 -1.96
N LEU A 63 4.70 -11.89 -3.17
CA LEU A 63 6.02 -11.39 -3.52
C LEU A 63 5.90 -10.39 -4.66
N PHE A 64 6.82 -9.43 -4.73
CA PHE A 64 6.94 -8.54 -5.88
C PHE A 64 8.39 -8.20 -6.19
N SER A 65 8.65 -7.91 -7.46
CA SER A 65 9.88 -7.31 -7.96
C SER A 65 9.56 -6.10 -8.80
N ILE A 66 10.35 -5.05 -8.67
CA ILE A 66 10.27 -3.86 -9.53
C ILE A 66 11.68 -3.60 -10.04
N ASP A 67 11.85 -3.64 -11.36
CA ASP A 67 13.10 -3.33 -12.01
C ASP A 67 12.98 -2.01 -12.79
N ILE A 68 13.77 -1.04 -12.38
CA ILE A 68 13.89 0.25 -13.06
C ILE A 68 15.18 0.19 -13.86
N ASN A 69 15.04 0.00 -15.17
CA ASN A 69 16.17 -0.09 -16.10
C ASN A 69 16.58 1.33 -16.51
N ASP A 70 17.39 1.96 -15.66
CA ASP A 70 18.09 3.20 -15.97
C ASP A 70 19.50 2.84 -16.40
N GLU A 71 19.99 3.40 -17.51
CA GLU A 71 21.32 3.09 -18.06
C GLU A 71 22.44 3.47 -17.08
N ASP A 72 22.26 4.55 -16.32
CA ASP A 72 23.25 5.08 -15.38
C ASP A 72 23.16 4.48 -13.98
N ALA A 73 21.95 4.15 -13.54
CA ALA A 73 21.69 3.68 -12.18
C ALA A 73 20.51 2.69 -12.11
N PRO A 74 20.70 1.45 -12.58
CA PRO A 74 19.64 0.43 -12.49
C PRO A 74 19.28 0.15 -11.04
N ILE A 75 17.98 0.17 -10.75
CA ILE A 75 17.42 -0.07 -9.42
C ILE A 75 16.57 -1.34 -9.48
N THR A 76 16.83 -2.25 -8.56
CA THR A 76 16.00 -3.45 -8.37
C THR A 76 15.41 -3.42 -6.97
N ILE A 77 14.10 -3.62 -6.88
CA ILE A 77 13.37 -3.68 -5.62
C ILE A 77 12.73 -5.06 -5.51
N HIS A 78 13.09 -5.81 -4.48
CA HIS A 78 12.44 -7.08 -4.16
C HIS A 78 11.74 -6.96 -2.83
N GLY A 79 10.49 -7.39 -2.78
CA GLY A 79 9.72 -7.31 -1.56
C GLY A 79 8.63 -8.36 -1.47
N GLY A 80 7.92 -8.35 -0.36
CA GLY A 80 6.82 -9.26 -0.12
C GLY A 80 6.33 -9.23 1.30
N ARG A 81 5.38 -10.09 1.58
CA ARG A 81 4.82 -10.31 2.91
C ARG A 81 5.67 -11.36 3.65
N PHE A 82 5.87 -11.16 4.96
CA PHE A 82 6.71 -12.05 5.79
C PHE A 82 6.16 -12.21 7.22
N ASP A 83 4.86 -12.41 7.34
CA ASP A 83 4.15 -12.54 8.63
C ASP A 83 4.70 -13.69 9.48
N GLU A 84 4.99 -14.83 8.88
CA GLU A 84 5.52 -16.00 9.59
C GLU A 84 6.91 -15.74 10.17
N PHE A 85 7.75 -15.01 9.45
CA PHE A 85 9.05 -14.60 9.95
C PHE A 85 8.91 -13.62 11.11
N ALA A 86 8.03 -12.63 10.99
CA ALA A 86 7.73 -11.68 12.05
C ALA A 86 7.20 -12.40 13.30
N HIS A 87 6.26 -13.34 13.13
CA HIS A 87 5.71 -14.14 14.22
C HIS A 87 6.78 -14.96 14.95
N ARG A 88 7.67 -15.62 14.22
CA ARG A 88 8.76 -16.41 14.84
C ARG A 88 9.68 -15.55 15.71
N ASN A 89 9.93 -14.30 15.30
CA ASN A 89 10.84 -13.40 16.02
C ASN A 89 10.18 -12.63 17.16
N THR A 90 8.91 -12.23 16.99
CA THR A 90 8.19 -11.40 17.99
C THR A 90 7.27 -12.20 18.89
N ARG A 91 6.99 -13.47 18.56
CA ARG A 91 5.96 -14.34 19.15
C ARG A 91 4.54 -13.73 19.12
N THR A 92 4.35 -12.73 18.30
CA THR A 92 3.06 -12.04 18.10
C THR A 92 2.65 -12.15 16.63
N LYS A 93 1.40 -12.50 16.38
CA LYS A 93 0.85 -12.51 15.02
C LYS A 93 0.60 -11.08 14.56
N ILE A 94 1.54 -10.54 13.81
CA ILE A 94 1.45 -9.21 13.22
C ILE A 94 1.65 -9.30 11.71
N PRO A 95 0.86 -8.58 10.91
CA PRO A 95 1.13 -8.45 9.49
C PRO A 95 2.47 -7.75 9.27
N ALA A 96 3.28 -8.29 8.39
CA ALA A 96 4.59 -7.72 8.09
C ALA A 96 4.84 -7.72 6.58
N VAL A 97 5.23 -6.57 6.05
CA VAL A 97 5.59 -6.37 4.64
C VAL A 97 6.83 -5.49 4.57
N GLY A 98 7.68 -5.74 3.59
CA GLY A 98 8.86 -4.92 3.36
C GLY A 98 9.51 -5.21 2.02
N ALA A 99 10.49 -4.37 1.70
CA ALA A 99 11.25 -4.49 0.47
C ALA A 99 12.72 -4.12 0.68
N VAL A 100 13.58 -4.70 -0.16
CA VAL A 100 14.99 -4.36 -0.29
C VAL A 100 15.19 -3.64 -1.60
N VAL A 101 15.80 -2.46 -1.54
CA VAL A 101 16.17 -1.65 -2.70
C VAL A 101 17.65 -1.85 -2.98
N THR A 102 17.97 -2.36 -4.15
CA THR A 102 19.34 -2.57 -4.61
C THR A 102 19.68 -1.53 -5.67
N LEU A 103 20.69 -0.72 -5.40
CA LEU A 103 21.24 0.29 -6.32
C LEU A 103 22.57 -0.23 -6.87
N LYS A 104 22.71 -0.33 -8.18
CA LYS A 104 23.99 -0.71 -8.83
C LYS A 104 24.71 0.57 -9.25
N ASN A 105 26.04 0.58 -9.07
CA ASN A 105 26.97 1.64 -9.55
C ASN A 105 26.80 3.04 -8.95
N THR A 106 26.38 3.18 -7.71
CA THR A 106 26.45 4.49 -7.05
C THR A 106 27.89 4.81 -6.67
N LYS A 107 28.53 5.74 -7.38
CA LYS A 107 29.90 6.23 -7.08
C LYS A 107 29.95 7.15 -5.86
N THR A 108 28.81 7.61 -5.37
CA THR A 108 28.71 8.55 -4.24
C THR A 108 27.66 8.06 -3.25
N PRO A 109 27.97 7.96 -1.94
CA PRO A 109 26.97 7.65 -0.95
C PRO A 109 25.90 8.75 -0.97
N ALA A 110 24.70 8.41 -1.38
CA ALA A 110 23.58 9.34 -1.37
C ALA A 110 23.31 9.78 0.08
N ARG A 111 23.58 11.02 0.40
CA ARG A 111 23.05 11.64 1.60
C ARG A 111 21.57 11.83 1.38
N LEU A 112 20.76 10.91 1.89
CA LEU A 112 19.32 11.08 1.89
C LEU A 112 18.97 12.39 2.62
N PRO A 113 18.26 13.31 1.96
CA PRO A 113 17.83 14.53 2.63
C PRO A 113 16.97 14.13 3.83
N ARG A 114 17.26 14.69 5.00
CA ARG A 114 16.39 14.52 6.17
C ARG A 114 15.08 15.24 5.86
N HIS A 115 14.09 14.51 5.40
CA HIS A 115 12.73 15.01 5.31
C HIS A 115 12.25 15.33 6.74
N LYS A 116 12.05 16.62 7.02
CA LYS A 116 11.25 17.00 8.18
C LYS A 116 9.84 16.48 7.92
N SER A 117 9.41 15.51 8.71
CA SER A 117 8.02 15.02 8.65
C SER A 117 7.11 16.22 8.88
N ALA A 118 6.38 16.64 7.84
CA ALA A 118 5.38 17.68 8.00
C ALA A 118 4.27 17.15 8.91
N THR A 119 3.79 17.98 9.83
CA THR A 119 2.66 17.62 10.69
C THR A 119 1.46 17.32 9.81
N PRO A 120 0.83 16.14 9.95
CA PRO A 120 -0.31 15.77 9.12
C PRO A 120 -1.47 16.75 9.35
N SER A 121 -2.03 17.25 8.28
CA SER A 121 -3.19 18.17 8.32
C SER A 121 -4.50 17.48 7.99
N VAL A 122 -4.44 16.30 7.39
CA VAL A 122 -5.58 15.55 6.89
C VAL A 122 -5.49 14.10 7.36
N TYR A 123 -6.63 13.53 7.74
CA TYR A 123 -6.79 12.11 8.00
C TYR A 123 -7.81 11.52 7.02
N VAL A 124 -7.48 10.41 6.38
CA VAL A 124 -8.39 9.71 5.46
C VAL A 124 -8.98 8.50 6.17
N VAL A 125 -10.31 8.45 6.18
CA VAL A 125 -11.15 7.40 6.77
C VAL A 125 -11.85 6.64 5.65
N HIS A 126 -11.89 5.33 5.74
CA HIS A 126 -12.59 4.48 4.78
C HIS A 126 -13.52 3.48 5.47
N LEU A 127 -14.56 3.05 4.77
CA LEU A 127 -15.55 2.08 5.24
C LEU A 127 -15.81 1.01 4.17
N GLY A 128 -15.11 -0.12 4.29
CA GLY A 128 -15.22 -1.25 3.37
C GLY A 128 -14.11 -1.28 2.31
N PHE A 129 -14.10 -2.35 1.49
CA PHE A 129 -13.00 -2.66 0.57
C PHE A 129 -12.87 -1.64 -0.58
N GLY A 130 -13.93 -1.38 -1.36
CA GLY A 130 -13.89 -0.40 -2.45
C GLY A 130 -13.50 1.01 -1.97
N PRO A 131 -14.14 1.56 -0.90
CA PRO A 131 -13.70 2.79 -0.28
C PRO A 131 -12.24 2.81 0.18
N LYS A 132 -11.72 1.67 0.69
CA LYS A 132 -10.31 1.53 1.09
C LYS A 132 -9.37 1.74 -0.11
N ILE A 133 -9.63 1.07 -1.23
CA ILE A 133 -8.83 1.22 -2.45
C ILE A 133 -8.87 2.66 -2.95
N ARG A 134 -10.07 3.26 -3.06
CA ARG A 134 -10.21 4.66 -3.46
C ARG A 134 -9.46 5.61 -2.53
N SER A 135 -9.47 5.33 -1.23
CA SER A 135 -8.73 6.12 -0.24
C SER A 135 -7.22 6.07 -0.47
N LEU A 136 -6.67 4.92 -0.88
CA LEU A 136 -5.25 4.81 -1.22
C LEU A 136 -4.88 5.68 -2.43
N MET A 137 -5.72 5.68 -3.47
CA MET A 137 -5.53 6.55 -4.65
C MET A 137 -5.59 8.02 -4.25
N LEU A 138 -6.58 8.42 -3.47
CA LEU A 138 -6.71 9.79 -2.96
C LEU A 138 -5.51 10.22 -2.10
N ILE A 139 -5.00 9.34 -1.25
CA ILE A 139 -3.81 9.58 -0.42
C ILE A 139 -2.60 9.87 -1.32
N ASP A 140 -2.42 9.11 -2.40
CA ASP A 140 -1.34 9.34 -3.35
C ASP A 140 -1.48 10.70 -4.06
N GLU A 141 -2.67 11.05 -4.52
CA GLU A 141 -2.96 12.37 -5.11
C GLU A 141 -2.68 13.52 -4.14
N LEU A 142 -3.11 13.41 -2.88
CA LEU A 142 -2.85 14.42 -1.86
C LEU A 142 -1.35 14.57 -1.57
N ARG A 143 -0.61 13.45 -1.52
CA ARG A 143 0.85 13.45 -1.34
C ARG A 143 1.57 14.08 -2.52
N LYS A 144 1.18 13.80 -3.76
CA LYS A 144 1.74 14.40 -4.98
C LYS A 144 1.63 15.93 -4.97
N VAL A 145 0.57 16.46 -4.38
CA VAL A 145 0.39 17.92 -4.24
C VAL A 145 0.94 18.49 -2.92
N GLY A 146 1.69 17.69 -2.16
CA GLY A 146 2.38 18.11 -0.95
C GLY A 146 1.47 18.32 0.28
N ILE A 147 0.30 17.69 0.32
CA ILE A 147 -0.59 17.67 1.49
C ILE A 147 -0.21 16.48 2.38
N PRO A 148 0.25 16.71 3.64
CA PRO A 148 0.59 15.61 4.53
C PRO A 148 -0.67 14.91 5.03
N VAL A 149 -0.75 13.59 4.78
CA VAL A 149 -1.93 12.75 5.06
C VAL A 149 -1.59 11.63 6.01
N MET A 150 -2.49 11.36 6.95
CA MET A 150 -2.53 10.14 7.76
C MET A 150 -3.72 9.26 7.41
N HIS A 151 -3.58 7.99 7.71
CA HIS A 151 -4.62 6.98 7.55
C HIS A 151 -4.30 5.75 8.40
N ASP A 152 -5.31 4.94 8.66
CA ASP A 152 -5.16 3.61 9.26
C ASP A 152 -5.94 2.61 8.39
N LEU A 153 -5.23 1.85 7.56
CA LEU A 153 -5.83 0.86 6.66
C LEU A 153 -6.18 -0.46 7.35
N ALA A 154 -5.71 -0.67 8.56
CA ALA A 154 -5.98 -1.89 9.33
C ALA A 154 -7.33 -1.87 10.04
N ASN A 155 -7.91 -0.69 10.23
CA ASN A 155 -9.11 -0.51 11.02
C ASN A 155 -10.30 -0.10 10.14
N ASP A 156 -11.32 -0.93 10.09
CA ASP A 156 -12.54 -0.68 9.31
C ASP A 156 -13.66 0.02 10.13
N SER A 157 -13.41 0.34 11.41
CA SER A 157 -14.39 1.03 12.26
C SER A 157 -14.30 2.54 12.10
N LEU A 158 -15.39 3.19 11.65
CA LEU A 158 -15.50 4.65 11.54
C LEU A 158 -15.15 5.35 12.86
N SER A 159 -15.74 4.88 13.97
CA SER A 159 -15.54 5.51 15.28
C SER A 159 -14.11 5.41 15.77
N ALA A 160 -13.41 4.30 15.46
CA ALA A 160 -12.03 4.13 15.85
C ALA A 160 -11.10 5.02 15.00
N GLN A 161 -11.31 5.08 13.69
CA GLN A 161 -10.54 5.96 12.79
C GLN A 161 -10.74 7.45 13.12
N LEU A 162 -11.99 7.88 13.41
CA LEU A 162 -12.27 9.26 13.83
C LEU A 162 -11.61 9.61 15.17
N ARG A 163 -11.64 8.69 16.14
CA ARG A 163 -10.91 8.90 17.42
C ARG A 163 -9.40 9.00 17.23
N ASP A 164 -8.83 8.24 16.29
CA ASP A 164 -7.41 8.36 15.99
C ASP A 164 -7.11 9.70 15.31
N ALA A 165 -7.94 10.17 14.39
CA ALA A 165 -7.85 11.49 13.78
C ALA A 165 -7.88 12.61 14.84
N GLU A 166 -8.79 12.53 15.82
CA GLU A 166 -8.86 13.47 16.95
C GLU A 166 -7.58 13.46 17.80
N LYS A 167 -7.08 12.27 18.17
CA LYS A 167 -5.81 12.13 18.91
C LYS A 167 -4.60 12.71 18.18
N LYS A 168 -4.60 12.64 16.85
CA LYS A 168 -3.55 13.19 15.98
C LYS A 168 -3.71 14.68 15.75
N ASN A 169 -4.81 15.28 16.25
CA ASN A 169 -5.13 16.71 16.13
C ASN A 169 -5.05 17.21 14.69
N VAL A 170 -5.58 16.45 13.74
CA VAL A 170 -5.65 16.86 12.33
C VAL A 170 -6.73 17.90 12.13
N ALA A 171 -6.51 18.83 11.20
CA ALA A 171 -7.49 19.88 10.91
C ALA A 171 -8.72 19.35 10.14
N TYR A 172 -8.49 18.38 9.26
CA TYR A 172 -9.51 17.84 8.37
C TYR A 172 -9.51 16.33 8.37
N THR A 173 -10.72 15.75 8.23
CA THR A 173 -10.92 14.34 7.96
C THR A 173 -11.67 14.19 6.65
N ILE A 174 -11.17 13.35 5.75
CA ILE A 174 -11.87 12.95 4.54
C ILE A 174 -12.44 11.56 4.79
N ILE A 175 -13.74 11.38 4.57
CA ILE A 175 -14.43 10.11 4.78
C ILE A 175 -14.91 9.59 3.42
N VAL A 176 -14.56 8.33 3.13
CA VAL A 176 -15.00 7.59 1.96
C VAL A 176 -15.81 6.38 2.46
N GLY A 177 -17.13 6.50 2.41
CA GLY A 177 -18.04 5.41 2.67
C GLY A 177 -18.51 4.72 1.39
N GLN A 178 -19.36 3.71 1.53
CA GLN A 178 -19.89 2.98 0.38
C GLN A 178 -20.73 3.88 -0.54
N LYS A 179 -21.50 4.80 0.03
CA LYS A 179 -22.30 5.76 -0.74
C LYS A 179 -21.40 6.70 -1.53
N GLU A 180 -20.41 7.29 -0.88
CA GLU A 180 -19.45 8.21 -1.48
C GLU A 180 -18.64 7.52 -2.57
N PHE A 181 -18.30 6.25 -2.40
CA PHE A 181 -17.62 5.43 -3.39
C PHE A 181 -18.47 5.27 -4.67
N VAL A 182 -19.76 4.94 -4.53
CA VAL A 182 -20.68 4.76 -5.66
C VAL A 182 -20.98 6.10 -6.36
N GLU A 183 -21.18 7.17 -5.60
CA GLU A 183 -21.52 8.51 -6.10
C GLU A 183 -20.28 9.31 -6.57
N ASN A 184 -19.10 8.73 -6.51
CA ASN A 184 -17.83 9.40 -6.81
C ASN A 184 -17.63 10.70 -6.02
N SER A 185 -18.06 10.71 -4.77
CA SER A 185 -17.99 11.85 -3.86
C SER A 185 -17.14 11.54 -2.63
N LEU A 186 -16.90 12.52 -1.79
CA LEU A 186 -16.17 12.45 -0.53
C LEU A 186 -16.88 13.29 0.52
N ILE A 187 -16.78 12.95 1.81
CA ILE A 187 -17.18 13.83 2.89
C ILE A 187 -15.91 14.50 3.45
N LEU A 188 -15.83 15.80 3.35
CA LEU A 188 -14.81 16.61 4.02
C LEU A 188 -15.37 17.14 5.34
N ARG A 189 -14.76 16.74 6.46
CA ARG A 189 -15.11 17.18 7.80
C ARG A 189 -14.02 18.09 8.37
N ASP A 190 -14.40 19.28 8.78
CA ASP A 190 -13.56 20.17 9.58
C ASP A 190 -13.63 19.71 11.05
N MET A 191 -12.49 19.32 11.61
CA MET A 191 -12.44 18.74 12.97
C MET A 191 -12.61 19.79 14.06
N HIS A 192 -12.26 21.05 13.80
CA HIS A 192 -12.41 22.15 14.75
C HIS A 192 -13.82 22.72 14.73
N ALA A 193 -14.32 23.05 13.54
CA ALA A 193 -15.66 23.62 13.37
C ALA A 193 -16.78 22.57 13.51
N ARG A 194 -16.46 21.27 13.51
CA ARG A 194 -17.41 20.15 13.58
C ARG A 194 -18.50 20.17 12.50
N ASN A 195 -18.20 20.80 11.36
CA ASN A 195 -19.07 20.79 10.19
C ASN A 195 -18.53 19.83 9.13
N GLN A 196 -19.38 19.37 8.24
CA GLN A 196 -19.01 18.50 7.13
C GLN A 196 -19.80 18.83 5.89
N GLU A 197 -19.21 18.52 4.75
CA GLU A 197 -19.83 18.74 3.44
C GLU A 197 -19.47 17.60 2.50
N THR A 198 -20.36 17.29 1.56
CA THR A 198 -20.08 16.35 0.47
C THR A 198 -19.44 17.13 -0.68
N ILE A 199 -18.35 16.63 -1.23
CA ILE A 199 -17.51 17.31 -2.20
C ILE A 199 -16.88 16.28 -3.14
N ASP A 200 -16.54 16.66 -4.36
CA ASP A 200 -15.75 15.83 -5.28
C ASP A 200 -14.24 15.88 -4.99
N THR A 201 -13.49 14.94 -5.57
CA THR A 201 -12.04 14.81 -5.33
C THR A 201 -11.25 16.06 -5.73
N ASP A 202 -11.56 16.63 -6.89
CA ASP A 202 -10.82 17.82 -7.39
C ASP A 202 -11.06 19.03 -6.51
N SER A 203 -12.28 19.20 -6.05
CA SER A 203 -12.68 20.29 -5.16
C SER A 203 -12.07 20.16 -3.78
N VAL A 204 -11.92 18.94 -3.23
CA VAL A 204 -11.28 18.74 -1.92
C VAL A 204 -9.80 19.13 -1.98
N ILE A 205 -9.08 18.77 -3.03
CA ILE A 205 -7.67 19.12 -3.21
C ILE A 205 -7.51 20.65 -3.31
N LYS A 206 -8.34 21.33 -4.12
CA LYS A 206 -8.32 22.80 -4.26
C LYS A 206 -8.61 23.49 -2.92
N LYS A 207 -9.57 22.98 -2.16
CA LYS A 207 -9.96 23.55 -0.86
C LYS A 207 -8.86 23.39 0.19
N LEU A 208 -8.24 22.22 0.27
CA LEU A 208 -7.14 21.97 1.19
C LEU A 208 -5.89 22.79 0.86
N LYS A 209 -5.58 22.99 -0.43
CA LYS A 209 -4.48 23.88 -0.85
C LYS A 209 -4.69 25.33 -0.43
N ARG A 210 -5.89 25.89 -0.61
CA ARG A 210 -6.20 27.27 -0.22
C ARG A 210 -6.01 27.52 1.28
N LYS A 211 -6.37 26.52 2.12
CA LYS A 211 -6.26 26.62 3.57
C LYS A 211 -4.82 26.43 4.10
N LYS A 212 -3.93 25.84 3.31
CA LYS A 212 -2.50 25.71 3.64
C LYS A 212 -1.71 27.00 3.36
N SER A 213 -2.27 27.91 2.57
CA SER A 213 -1.62 29.18 2.17
C SER A 213 -1.92 30.34 3.13
N ILE A 214 -2.60 30.09 4.25
CA ILE A 214 -2.87 31.01 5.33
C ILE A 214 -2.14 30.55 6.58
#